data_9284b6d3b72354c6da581a052e23c609
#
_entry.id   9284b6d3b72354c6da581a052e23c609
#
_cell.length_a   1.000
_cell.length_b   1.000
_cell.length_c   1.000
_cell.angle_alpha   90.00
_cell.angle_beta   90.00
_cell.angle_gamma   90.00
#
_symmetry.space_group_name_H-M   'P 1'
#
loop_
_entity.id
_entity.type
_entity.pdbx_description
1 polymer ?
#
loop_
_entity_poly.entity_id
_entity_poly.type
_entity_poly.pdbx_seq_one_letter_code
_entity_poly.pdbx_strand_id
1 'polypeptide(L)'
;DGVDATLIDASTLNSPDAEGFAALDNADAMIFGSPTYMGSASAVFKAFMEASSSRWLEQRWANKMAGGFANSAAMNGDKQNTLIEFMTFAMQHGMIWTGLGQMPGNNHSGGSENDANRLGASIGLMTQANADEGGDVAPPQSDRETATAFGVRMAEAAKRWGS
;
A
#
# COMPACT_ATOMS: atom_id res chain seq x y z
N ASP A 1 -15.95 -5.91 -8.95
CA ASP A 1 -16.35 -6.15 -10.34
C ASP A 1 -15.95 -4.98 -11.23
N GLY A 2 -15.35 -5.25 -12.41
CA GLY A 2 -14.97 -4.25 -13.43
C GLY A 2 -13.68 -3.50 -13.09
N VAL A 3 -12.72 -4.17 -12.47
CA VAL A 3 -11.34 -3.71 -12.24
C VAL A 3 -10.41 -4.88 -12.54
N ASP A 4 -9.41 -4.64 -13.36
CA ASP A 4 -8.29 -5.55 -13.56
C ASP A 4 -7.20 -5.19 -12.53
N ALA A 5 -6.79 -6.17 -11.72
CA ALA A 5 -5.76 -5.98 -10.72
C ALA A 5 -4.56 -6.89 -11.04
N THR A 6 -3.38 -6.31 -11.12
CA THR A 6 -2.12 -7.02 -11.36
C THR A 6 -1.21 -6.86 -10.15
N LEU A 7 -0.71 -7.95 -9.60
CA LEU A 7 0.32 -7.95 -8.58
C LEU A 7 1.70 -7.97 -9.24
N ILE A 8 2.55 -7.01 -8.90
CA ILE A 8 3.92 -6.91 -9.40
C ILE A 8 4.87 -6.97 -8.22
N ASP A 9 5.82 -7.90 -8.25
CA ASP A 9 6.87 -7.97 -7.24
C ASP A 9 7.87 -6.84 -7.47
N ALA A 10 8.06 -5.99 -6.45
CA ALA A 10 8.99 -4.86 -6.51
C ALA A 10 10.44 -5.28 -6.80
N SER A 11 10.83 -6.51 -6.46
CA SER A 11 12.17 -7.03 -6.78
C SER A 11 12.44 -7.13 -8.28
N THR A 12 11.39 -7.24 -9.09
CA THR A 12 11.49 -7.28 -10.56
C THR A 12 11.60 -5.89 -11.18
N LEU A 13 11.42 -4.82 -10.40
CA LEU A 13 11.42 -3.43 -10.83
C LEU A 13 12.68 -2.66 -10.37
N ASN A 14 13.82 -3.32 -10.35
CA ASN A 14 15.08 -2.79 -9.84
C ASN A 14 15.95 -2.07 -10.89
N SER A 15 15.45 -1.93 -12.12
CA SER A 15 16.10 -1.22 -13.24
C SER A 15 15.05 -0.37 -13.97
N PRO A 16 15.40 0.84 -14.45
CA PRO A 16 14.47 1.70 -15.22
C PRO A 16 13.84 1.02 -16.44
N ASP A 17 14.51 0.03 -17.01
CA ASP A 17 14.09 -0.69 -18.21
C ASP A 17 13.31 -2.00 -17.90
N ALA A 18 13.00 -2.27 -16.63
CA ALA A 18 12.26 -3.47 -16.25
C ALA A 18 10.86 -3.49 -16.91
N GLU A 19 10.49 -4.63 -17.51
CA GLU A 19 9.23 -4.78 -18.28
C GLU A 19 7.98 -4.45 -17.46
N GLY A 20 7.98 -4.75 -16.16
CA GLY A 20 6.85 -4.49 -15.25
C GLY A 20 6.47 -3.01 -15.13
N PHE A 21 7.36 -2.07 -15.46
CA PHE A 21 7.03 -0.64 -15.47
C PHE A 21 5.97 -0.28 -16.51
N ALA A 22 5.87 -1.00 -17.62
CA ALA A 22 4.82 -0.77 -18.61
C ALA A 22 3.41 -0.95 -18.02
N ALA A 23 3.22 -1.91 -17.13
CA ALA A 23 1.95 -2.10 -16.44
C ALA A 23 1.64 -0.95 -15.49
N LEU A 24 2.64 -0.43 -14.75
CA LEU A 24 2.48 0.74 -13.89
C LEU A 24 2.18 2.00 -14.71
N ASP A 25 2.86 2.20 -15.83
CA ASP A 25 2.65 3.34 -16.71
C ASP A 25 1.22 3.37 -17.28
N ASN A 26 0.58 2.21 -17.46
CA ASN A 26 -0.80 2.07 -17.97
C ASN A 26 -1.88 1.98 -16.87
N ALA A 27 -1.52 1.80 -15.61
CA ALA A 27 -2.48 1.66 -14.53
C ALA A 27 -3.15 3.01 -14.18
N ASP A 28 -4.43 2.99 -13.81
CA ASP A 28 -5.17 4.15 -13.28
C ASP A 28 -4.87 4.39 -11.80
N ALA A 29 -4.52 3.34 -11.09
CA ALA A 29 -4.20 3.37 -9.65
C ALA A 29 -3.07 2.41 -9.29
N MET A 30 -2.31 2.76 -8.26
CA MET A 30 -1.26 1.91 -7.68
C MET A 30 -1.43 1.79 -6.17
N ILE A 31 -1.26 0.58 -5.66
CA ILE A 31 -1.17 0.34 -4.22
C ILE A 31 0.25 -0.11 -3.91
N PHE A 32 1.00 0.72 -3.21
CA PHE A 32 2.37 0.42 -2.78
C PHE A 32 2.36 -0.44 -1.52
N GLY A 33 3.16 -1.50 -1.52
CA GLY A 33 3.22 -2.42 -0.39
C GLY A 33 4.64 -2.83 -0.04
N SER A 34 4.97 -2.78 1.24
CA SER A 34 6.26 -3.26 1.75
C SER A 34 6.15 -3.73 3.20
N PRO A 35 6.95 -4.71 3.63
CA PRO A 35 7.22 -4.86 5.05
C PRO A 35 7.92 -3.60 5.58
N THR A 36 7.71 -3.30 6.86
CA THR A 36 8.50 -2.30 7.56
C THR A 36 9.72 -2.96 8.18
N TYR A 37 10.91 -2.65 7.68
CA TYR A 37 12.18 -3.11 8.21
C TYR A 37 12.99 -1.92 8.73
N MET A 38 13.44 -2.00 9.99
CA MET A 38 14.18 -0.93 10.65
C MET A 38 13.49 0.44 10.54
N GLY A 39 12.15 0.45 10.64
CA GLY A 39 11.34 1.66 10.65
C GLY A 39 11.03 2.26 9.28
N SER A 40 11.32 1.59 8.16
CA SER A 40 11.17 2.11 6.80
C SER A 40 10.73 1.00 5.84
N ALA A 41 10.44 1.34 4.59
CA ALA A 41 10.23 0.36 3.52
C ALA A 41 11.48 -0.51 3.32
N SER A 42 11.27 -1.74 2.84
CA SER A 42 12.40 -2.65 2.55
C SER A 42 13.35 -2.07 1.50
N ALA A 43 14.62 -2.50 1.54
CA ALA A 43 15.60 -2.12 0.53
C ALA A 43 15.17 -2.46 -0.90
N VAL A 44 14.41 -3.56 -1.07
CA VAL A 44 13.82 -3.96 -2.35
C VAL A 44 12.84 -2.90 -2.85
N PHE A 45 11.96 -2.40 -1.99
CA PHE A 45 11.01 -1.36 -2.37
C PHE A 45 11.73 -0.04 -2.66
N LYS A 46 12.77 0.30 -1.90
CA LYS A 46 13.58 1.48 -2.15
C LYS A 46 14.29 1.43 -3.51
N ALA A 47 14.80 0.26 -3.92
CA ALA A 47 15.39 0.07 -5.25
C ALA A 47 14.36 0.34 -6.37
N PHE A 48 13.12 -0.14 -6.23
CA PHE A 48 12.01 0.20 -7.13
C PHE A 48 11.77 1.71 -7.19
N MET A 49 11.70 2.40 -6.04
CA MET A 49 11.51 3.86 -6.01
C MET A 49 12.60 4.57 -6.82
N GLU A 50 13.86 4.18 -6.66
CA GLU A 50 14.99 4.78 -7.41
C GLU A 50 14.95 4.45 -8.90
N ALA A 51 14.57 3.23 -9.26
CA ALA A 51 14.43 2.81 -10.66
C ALA A 51 13.30 3.55 -11.40
N SER A 52 12.32 4.11 -10.67
CA SER A 52 11.23 4.91 -11.26
C SER A 52 11.62 6.35 -11.64
N SER A 53 12.86 6.76 -11.41
CA SER A 53 13.32 8.15 -11.56
C SER A 53 13.06 8.78 -12.95
N SER A 54 13.14 8.00 -14.03
CA SER A 54 12.79 8.48 -15.37
C SER A 54 11.30 8.81 -15.50
N ARG A 55 10.42 8.02 -14.88
CA ARG A 55 8.97 8.25 -14.83
C ARG A 55 8.63 9.49 -14.03
N TRP A 56 9.38 9.71 -12.94
CA TRP A 56 9.29 10.94 -12.17
C TRP A 56 9.66 12.17 -13.00
N LEU A 57 10.78 12.14 -13.70
CA LEU A 57 11.24 13.25 -14.54
C LEU A 57 10.20 13.61 -15.63
N GLU A 58 9.57 12.60 -16.21
CA GLU A 58 8.57 12.76 -17.26
C GLU A 58 7.14 12.93 -16.73
N GLN A 59 6.94 12.86 -15.39
CA GLN A 59 5.65 12.93 -14.71
C GLN A 59 4.61 11.94 -15.28
N ARG A 60 5.05 10.75 -15.66
CA ARG A 60 4.18 9.73 -16.29
C ARG A 60 3.04 9.23 -15.39
N TRP A 61 3.23 9.33 -14.07
CA TRP A 61 2.25 8.89 -13.09
C TRP A 61 1.42 10.04 -12.52
N ALA A 62 1.59 11.27 -13.04
CA ALA A 62 0.83 12.42 -12.59
C ALA A 62 -0.68 12.17 -12.69
N ASN A 63 -1.42 12.53 -11.65
CA ASN A 63 -2.86 12.36 -11.50
C ASN A 63 -3.37 10.89 -11.39
N LYS A 64 -2.51 9.88 -11.38
CA LYS A 64 -2.93 8.51 -11.02
C LYS A 64 -3.24 8.43 -9.54
N MET A 65 -4.20 7.56 -9.17
CA MET A 65 -4.50 7.30 -7.76
C MET A 65 -3.39 6.48 -7.13
N ALA A 66 -3.04 6.78 -5.88
CA ALA A 66 -2.08 6.01 -5.10
C ALA A 66 -2.62 5.69 -3.72
N GLY A 67 -2.26 4.56 -3.18
CA GLY A 67 -2.48 4.17 -1.81
C GLY A 67 -1.36 3.26 -1.33
N GLY A 68 -1.37 2.85 -0.07
CA GLY A 68 -0.31 1.99 0.42
C GLY A 68 -0.70 1.11 1.59
N PHE A 69 0.05 0.02 1.74
CA PHE A 69 -0.01 -0.84 2.93
C PHE A 69 1.37 -1.19 3.45
N ALA A 70 1.45 -1.37 4.75
CA ALA A 70 2.67 -1.81 5.43
C ALA A 70 2.37 -2.93 6.42
N ASN A 71 3.24 -3.93 6.50
CA ASN A 71 3.17 -5.03 7.45
C ASN A 71 4.42 -5.06 8.33
N SER A 72 4.27 -5.46 9.58
CA SER A 72 5.38 -5.78 10.47
C SER A 72 4.94 -6.76 11.56
N ALA A 73 5.91 -7.42 12.19
CA ALA A 73 5.63 -8.34 13.29
C ALA A 73 5.19 -7.63 14.58
N ALA A 74 5.77 -6.47 14.86
CA ALA A 74 5.35 -5.67 16.01
C ALA A 74 4.03 -4.95 15.74
N MET A 75 3.19 -4.80 16.78
CA MET A 75 1.86 -4.17 16.67
C MET A 75 1.95 -2.74 16.11
N ASN A 76 2.85 -1.92 16.61
CA ASN A 76 3.15 -0.59 16.06
C ASN A 76 4.14 -0.72 14.89
N GLY A 77 5.37 -1.18 15.16
CA GLY A 77 6.44 -1.48 14.23
C GLY A 77 6.86 -0.35 13.32
N ASP A 78 6.50 0.90 13.68
CA ASP A 78 6.76 2.12 12.90
C ASP A 78 6.19 2.07 11.46
N LYS A 79 5.15 1.27 11.24
CA LYS A 79 4.48 1.13 9.94
C LYS A 79 3.98 2.45 9.36
N GLN A 80 3.62 3.39 10.23
CA GLN A 80 3.22 4.72 9.78
C GLN A 80 4.33 5.43 9.00
N ASN A 81 5.59 5.27 9.42
CA ASN A 81 6.72 5.87 8.71
C ASN A 81 6.85 5.31 7.28
N THR A 82 6.70 4.00 7.10
CA THR A 82 6.66 3.37 5.78
C THR A 82 5.54 3.94 4.90
N LEU A 83 4.35 4.15 5.46
CA LEU A 83 3.23 4.75 4.71
C LEU A 83 3.46 6.23 4.37
N ILE A 84 4.13 7.00 5.24
CA ILE A 84 4.53 8.38 4.95
C ILE A 84 5.56 8.40 3.81
N GLU A 85 6.49 7.47 3.80
CA GLU A 85 7.47 7.31 2.72
C GLU A 85 6.78 7.04 1.37
N PHE A 86 5.79 6.12 1.33
CA PHE A 86 5.00 5.87 0.13
C PHE A 86 4.18 7.07 -0.31
N MET A 87 3.56 7.78 0.62
CA MET A 87 2.82 9.00 0.31
C MET A 87 3.75 10.08 -0.25
N THR A 88 4.93 10.26 0.33
CA THR A 88 5.94 11.20 -0.18
C THR A 88 6.37 10.82 -1.60
N PHE A 89 6.63 9.53 -1.84
CA PHE A 89 6.96 9.00 -3.16
C PHE A 89 5.84 9.26 -4.19
N ALA A 90 4.59 8.98 -3.83
CA ALA A 90 3.43 9.28 -4.66
C ALA A 90 3.33 10.77 -4.99
N MET A 91 3.53 11.65 -3.99
CA MET A 91 3.51 13.10 -4.20
C MET A 91 4.61 13.58 -5.14
N GLN A 92 5.82 13.02 -5.07
CA GLN A 92 6.89 13.33 -6.02
C GLN A 92 6.51 13.00 -7.46
N HIS A 93 5.79 11.91 -7.68
CA HIS A 93 5.25 11.52 -8.98
C HIS A 93 3.97 12.28 -9.40
N GLY A 94 3.50 13.25 -8.60
CA GLY A 94 2.27 13.99 -8.89
C GLY A 94 0.98 13.16 -8.75
N MET A 95 1.04 12.04 -8.03
CA MET A 95 -0.12 11.16 -7.80
C MET A 95 -1.04 11.70 -6.72
N ILE A 96 -2.24 11.15 -6.64
CA ILE A 96 -3.26 11.51 -5.65
C ILE A 96 -3.37 10.40 -4.61
N TRP A 97 -3.03 10.73 -3.36
CA TRP A 97 -3.03 9.75 -2.27
C TRP A 97 -4.42 9.47 -1.72
N THR A 98 -4.73 8.20 -1.55
CA THR A 98 -5.97 7.70 -0.95
C THR A 98 -5.67 7.00 0.37
N GLY A 99 -6.18 7.54 1.48
CA GLY A 99 -6.10 6.92 2.78
C GLY A 99 -7.05 5.74 2.96
N LEU A 100 -6.92 5.03 4.09
CA LEU A 100 -7.68 3.80 4.38
C LEU A 100 -9.20 4.00 4.37
N GLY A 101 -9.69 5.10 4.96
CA GLY A 101 -11.10 5.46 4.95
C GLY A 101 -12.03 4.54 5.77
N GLN A 102 -11.47 3.80 6.72
CA GLN A 102 -12.20 2.95 7.65
C GLN A 102 -12.03 3.46 9.08
N MET A 103 -13.10 3.44 9.85
CA MET A 103 -13.04 3.74 11.28
C MET A 103 -12.28 2.64 12.02
N PRO A 104 -11.53 2.99 13.09
CA PRO A 104 -10.88 1.99 13.93
C PRO A 104 -11.93 1.14 14.66
N GLY A 105 -11.90 -0.17 14.47
CA GLY A 105 -12.84 -1.08 15.12
C GLY A 105 -12.51 -1.41 16.59
N ASN A 106 -11.22 -1.31 16.95
CA ASN A 106 -10.73 -1.69 18.28
C ASN A 106 -10.26 -0.47 19.11
N ASN A 107 -11.08 0.56 19.21
CA ASN A 107 -10.76 1.80 19.93
C ASN A 107 -11.77 2.16 21.05
N HIS A 108 -12.62 1.24 21.44
CA HIS A 108 -13.59 1.40 22.53
C HIS A 108 -13.79 0.08 23.27
N SER A 109 -14.42 0.12 24.45
CA SER A 109 -14.55 -1.05 25.33
C SER A 109 -15.33 -2.23 24.76
N GLY A 110 -16.14 -2.03 23.73
CA GLY A 110 -16.85 -3.08 23.00
C GLY A 110 -16.16 -3.53 21.73
N GLY A 111 -15.00 -2.97 21.38
CA GLY A 111 -14.20 -3.37 20.22
C GLY A 111 -13.29 -4.54 20.53
N SER A 112 -12.75 -5.17 19.49
CA SER A 112 -11.88 -6.33 19.61
C SER A 112 -10.80 -6.35 18.54
N GLU A 113 -9.82 -7.23 18.72
CA GLU A 113 -8.78 -7.49 17.73
C GLU A 113 -9.31 -8.17 16.44
N ASN A 114 -10.56 -8.64 16.47
CA ASN A 114 -11.22 -9.24 15.33
C ASN A 114 -12.00 -8.22 14.48
N ASP A 115 -12.05 -6.97 14.90
CA ASP A 115 -12.75 -5.92 14.16
C ASP A 115 -11.88 -5.33 13.04
N ALA A 116 -12.54 -4.84 11.99
CA ALA A 116 -11.86 -4.19 10.88
C ALA A 116 -11.06 -2.96 11.36
N ASN A 117 -9.92 -2.72 10.71
CA ASN A 117 -8.99 -1.66 11.09
C ASN A 117 -8.62 -1.70 12.59
N ARG A 118 -8.37 -2.89 13.13
CA ARG A 118 -8.02 -3.10 14.54
C ARG A 118 -6.78 -2.32 15.00
N LEU A 119 -5.89 -1.96 14.07
CA LEU A 119 -4.68 -1.18 14.34
C LEU A 119 -4.92 0.34 14.30
N GLY A 120 -6.12 0.80 13.90
CA GLY A 120 -6.49 2.21 13.92
C GLY A 120 -5.76 3.08 12.90
N ALA A 121 -5.34 2.52 11.76
CA ALA A 121 -4.64 3.25 10.72
C ALA A 121 -5.59 4.17 9.93
N SER A 122 -5.07 5.27 9.40
CA SER A 122 -5.83 6.22 8.57
C SER A 122 -5.11 6.58 7.27
N ILE A 123 -3.79 6.78 7.32
CA ILE A 123 -2.99 7.20 6.16
C ILE A 123 -2.92 6.15 5.06
N GLY A 124 -3.05 4.87 5.41
CA GLY A 124 -3.06 3.70 4.55
C GLY A 124 -3.36 2.48 5.37
N LEU A 125 -3.24 1.30 4.80
CA LEU A 125 -3.48 0.03 5.49
C LEU A 125 -2.25 -0.38 6.31
N MET A 126 -2.46 -0.73 7.56
CA MET A 126 -1.46 -1.40 8.40
C MET A 126 -1.96 -2.80 8.74
N THR A 127 -1.07 -3.78 8.66
CA THR A 127 -1.31 -5.16 9.09
C THR A 127 -0.22 -5.62 10.05
N GLN A 128 -0.51 -6.63 10.87
CA GLN A 128 0.46 -7.20 11.78
C GLN A 128 0.47 -8.72 11.60
N ALA A 129 1.63 -9.29 11.39
CA ALA A 129 1.84 -10.72 11.26
C ALA A 129 2.97 -11.16 12.18
N ASN A 130 2.72 -12.12 13.06
CA ASN A 130 3.75 -12.66 13.93
C ASN A 130 4.92 -13.22 13.10
N ALA A 131 6.15 -13.00 13.57
CA ALA A 131 7.35 -13.33 12.82
C ALA A 131 7.58 -14.85 12.62
N ASP A 132 6.95 -15.67 13.43
CA ASP A 132 7.03 -17.12 13.45
C ASP A 132 5.81 -17.82 12.82
N GLU A 133 4.89 -17.04 12.21
CA GLU A 133 3.71 -17.55 11.52
C GLU A 133 3.84 -17.38 10.00
N GLY A 134 3.36 -18.35 9.26
CA GLY A 134 3.32 -18.32 7.80
C GLY A 134 2.17 -17.48 7.24
N GLY A 135 2.23 -17.14 5.95
CA GLY A 135 1.22 -16.35 5.27
C GLY A 135 -0.16 -17.02 5.13
N ASP A 136 -0.27 -18.31 5.46
CA ASP A 136 -1.52 -19.05 5.57
C ASP A 136 -2.30 -18.70 6.86
N VAL A 137 -1.58 -18.31 7.91
CA VAL A 137 -2.13 -17.95 9.23
C VAL A 137 -2.14 -16.44 9.45
N ALA A 138 -1.05 -15.76 9.16
CA ALA A 138 -0.85 -14.34 9.43
C ALA A 138 -0.72 -13.51 8.12
N PRO A 139 -1.21 -12.28 8.08
CA PRO A 139 -1.92 -11.56 9.13
C PRO A 139 -3.31 -12.14 9.42
N PRO A 140 -3.93 -11.82 10.57
CA PRO A 140 -5.24 -12.34 10.97
C PRO A 140 -6.36 -11.89 10.01
N GLN A 141 -7.49 -12.57 10.11
CA GLN A 141 -8.64 -12.36 9.22
C GLN A 141 -9.14 -10.90 9.22
N SER A 142 -9.15 -10.23 10.38
CA SER A 142 -9.55 -8.82 10.49
C SER A 142 -8.66 -7.87 9.67
N ASP A 143 -7.35 -8.13 9.61
CA ASP A 143 -6.43 -7.36 8.77
C ASP A 143 -6.66 -7.65 7.28
N ARG A 144 -6.95 -8.91 6.91
CA ARG A 144 -7.26 -9.32 5.53
C ARG A 144 -8.57 -8.71 5.03
N GLU A 145 -9.60 -8.65 5.87
CA GLU A 145 -10.87 -8.00 5.57
C GLU A 145 -10.70 -6.49 5.41
N THR A 146 -9.89 -5.87 6.27
CA THR A 146 -9.51 -4.46 6.15
C THR A 146 -8.80 -4.20 4.82
N ALA A 147 -7.88 -5.08 4.41
CA ALA A 147 -7.18 -4.98 3.13
C ALA A 147 -8.13 -5.11 1.93
N THR A 148 -9.07 -6.05 2.00
CA THR A 148 -10.09 -6.23 0.95
C THR A 148 -10.93 -4.96 0.77
N ALA A 149 -11.42 -4.39 1.87
CA ALA A 149 -12.19 -3.15 1.83
C ALA A 149 -11.35 -1.95 1.33
N PHE A 150 -10.06 -1.92 1.65
CA PHE A 150 -9.15 -0.90 1.10
C PHE A 150 -8.96 -1.05 -0.42
N GLY A 151 -8.83 -2.27 -0.92
CA GLY A 151 -8.78 -2.55 -2.36
C GLY A 151 -10.04 -2.07 -3.09
N VAL A 152 -11.23 -2.34 -2.53
CA VAL A 152 -12.51 -1.83 -3.07
C VAL A 152 -12.53 -0.30 -3.09
N ARG A 153 -12.12 0.36 -2.00
CA ARG A 153 -12.03 1.82 -1.94
C ARG A 153 -11.11 2.40 -3.00
N MET A 154 -9.94 1.79 -3.23
CA MET A 154 -9.00 2.22 -4.27
C MET A 154 -9.60 2.11 -5.67
N ALA A 155 -10.28 1.00 -5.95
CA ALA A 155 -10.98 0.80 -7.21
C ALA A 155 -12.09 1.84 -7.46
N GLU A 156 -12.88 2.14 -6.42
CA GLU A 156 -13.92 3.19 -6.50
C GLU A 156 -13.32 4.58 -6.69
N ALA A 157 -12.23 4.90 -6.01
CA ALA A 157 -11.54 6.17 -6.15
C ALA A 157 -10.98 6.34 -7.58
N ALA A 158 -10.34 5.32 -8.14
CA ALA A 158 -9.84 5.32 -9.50
C ALA A 158 -10.97 5.54 -10.53
N LYS A 159 -12.09 4.84 -10.39
CA LYS A 159 -13.26 5.01 -11.28
C LYS A 159 -13.83 6.44 -11.22
N ARG A 160 -13.95 7.02 -10.03
CA ARG A 160 -14.48 8.39 -9.87
C ARG A 160 -13.54 9.45 -10.43
N TRP A 161 -12.23 9.22 -10.37
CA TRP A 161 -11.24 10.17 -10.87
C TRP A 161 -11.08 10.09 -12.38
N GLY A 162 -11.21 8.91 -12.98
CA GLY A 162 -11.10 8.67 -14.42
C GLY A 162 -12.38 8.93 -15.22
N SER A 163 -13.48 9.31 -14.57
CA SER A 163 -14.79 9.57 -15.20
C SER A 163 -14.98 11.02 -15.65
#